data_ec990a70e37321bb139ba2af0dcd5019
#
_entry.id   ec990a70e37321bb139ba2af0dcd5019
#
_cell.length_a   1.000
_cell.length_b   1.000
_cell.length_c   1.000
_cell.angle_alpha   90.00
_cell.angle_beta   90.00
_cell.angle_gamma   90.00
#
_symmetry.space_group_name_H-M   'P 1'
#
loop_
_entity.id
_entity.type
_entity.pdbx_description
1 polymer ?
#
loop_
_entity_poly.entity_id
_entity_poly.type
_entity_poly.pdbx_seq_one_letter_code
_entity_poly.pdbx_strand_id
1 'polypeptide(L)'
;MQLDEAAREPCSQLLYGYFYSRNQLSRCDKYRQMLSQAARERKLAAIERGELKRHDVLLPHGLSPAELLPWFAALSDHKGLKRAWLARRQVHYLQAVPAYALVVEFAALRWVSDSLLQQIANSLPDGVSCLVLNRTAKRRDRKSVV
;
A
#
# COMPACT_ATOMS: atom_id res chain seq x y z
N MET A 1 4.34 -19.89 21.68
CA MET A 1 4.06 -20.06 20.23
C MET A 1 3.56 -18.69 19.70
N GLN A 2 4.43 -17.93 19.08
CA GLN A 2 4.02 -16.70 18.37
C GLN A 2 3.36 -17.15 17.06
N LEU A 3 2.04 -16.94 16.96
CA LEU A 3 1.33 -17.10 15.71
C LEU A 3 1.90 -16.07 14.72
N ASP A 4 2.19 -16.54 13.51
CA ASP A 4 2.53 -15.66 12.39
C ASP A 4 1.48 -14.54 12.30
N GLU A 5 1.94 -13.31 12.17
CA GLU A 5 1.08 -12.11 12.18
C GLU A 5 -0.01 -12.20 11.10
N ALA A 6 0.30 -12.81 9.96
CA ALA A 6 -0.64 -13.08 8.87
C ALA A 6 -1.76 -14.08 9.25
N ALA A 7 -1.48 -15.03 10.14
CA ALA A 7 -2.45 -16.02 10.60
C ALA A 7 -3.31 -15.55 11.78
N ARG A 8 -2.94 -14.44 12.41
CA ARG A 8 -3.56 -13.94 13.65
C ARG A 8 -5.04 -13.61 13.48
N GLU A 9 -5.40 -12.95 12.41
CA GLU A 9 -6.77 -12.52 12.14
C GLU A 9 -7.67 -13.70 11.73
N PRO A 10 -7.32 -14.55 10.75
CA PRO A 10 -8.12 -15.73 10.41
C PRO A 10 -8.31 -16.66 11.60
N CYS A 11 -7.27 -16.90 12.40
CA CYS A 11 -7.38 -17.71 13.60
C CYS A 11 -8.33 -17.08 14.64
N SER A 12 -8.28 -15.77 14.80
CA SER A 12 -9.17 -15.05 15.72
C SER A 12 -10.64 -15.13 15.29
N GLN A 13 -10.92 -15.09 13.99
CA GLN A 13 -12.27 -15.27 13.44
C GLN A 13 -12.81 -16.66 13.72
N LEU A 14 -12.02 -17.69 13.46
CA LEU A 14 -12.40 -19.09 13.73
C LEU A 14 -12.66 -19.33 15.21
N LEU A 15 -11.79 -18.84 16.08
CA LEU A 15 -11.93 -19.00 17.52
C LEU A 15 -13.11 -18.20 18.08
N TYR A 16 -13.36 -17.02 17.56
CA TYR A 16 -14.57 -16.26 17.91
C TYR A 16 -15.83 -17.06 17.58
N GLY A 17 -15.97 -17.56 16.35
CA GLY A 17 -17.11 -18.37 15.93
C GLY A 17 -17.27 -19.64 16.77
N TYR A 18 -16.16 -20.33 17.06
CA TYR A 18 -16.18 -21.52 17.90
C TYR A 18 -16.68 -21.26 19.32
N PHE A 19 -16.14 -20.24 20.00
CA PHE A 19 -16.56 -19.90 21.37
C PHE A 19 -17.97 -19.29 21.43
N TYR A 20 -18.37 -18.56 20.40
CA TYR A 20 -19.73 -18.02 20.27
C TYR A 20 -20.75 -19.13 20.17
N SER A 21 -20.52 -20.14 19.33
CA SER A 21 -21.42 -21.30 19.17
C SER A 21 -21.57 -22.12 20.46
N ARG A 22 -20.59 -22.04 21.37
CA ARG A 22 -20.60 -22.73 22.68
C ARG A 22 -21.06 -21.83 23.83
N ASN A 23 -21.56 -20.63 23.54
CA ASN A 23 -22.01 -19.64 24.52
C ASN A 23 -20.95 -19.25 25.57
N GLN A 24 -19.65 -19.30 25.18
CA GLN A 24 -18.53 -18.89 26.02
C GLN A 24 -18.18 -17.42 25.78
N LEU A 25 -19.07 -16.51 26.16
CA LEU A 25 -19.02 -15.09 25.84
C LEU A 25 -17.75 -14.39 26.35
N SER A 26 -17.27 -14.77 27.54
CA SER A 26 -16.01 -14.17 28.09
C SER A 26 -14.78 -14.47 27.24
N ARG A 27 -14.73 -15.63 26.59
CA ARG A 27 -13.67 -15.97 25.64
C ARG A 27 -13.87 -15.29 24.28
N CYS A 28 -15.10 -15.08 23.87
CA CYS A 28 -15.41 -14.32 22.66
C CYS A 28 -14.91 -12.88 22.74
N ASP A 29 -15.00 -12.22 23.89
CA ASP A 29 -14.62 -10.82 24.05
C ASP A 29 -13.13 -10.59 23.72
N LYS A 30 -12.26 -11.51 24.12
CA LYS A 30 -10.83 -11.44 23.75
C LYS A 30 -10.64 -11.42 22.22
N TYR A 31 -11.28 -12.33 21.52
CA TYR A 31 -11.14 -12.44 20.05
C TYR A 31 -11.85 -11.30 19.32
N ARG A 32 -12.96 -10.82 19.86
CA ARG A 32 -13.65 -9.60 19.36
C ARG A 32 -12.73 -8.39 19.45
N GLN A 33 -12.03 -8.20 20.56
CA GLN A 33 -11.07 -7.11 20.72
C GLN A 33 -9.90 -7.23 19.73
N MET A 34 -9.36 -8.44 19.53
CA MET A 34 -8.28 -8.68 18.56
C MET A 34 -8.74 -8.36 17.14
N LEU A 35 -9.94 -8.76 16.74
CA LEU A 35 -10.51 -8.46 15.42
C LEU A 35 -10.75 -6.96 15.23
N SER A 36 -11.27 -6.29 16.25
CA SER A 36 -11.49 -4.84 16.25
C SER A 36 -10.18 -4.07 16.12
N GLN A 37 -9.13 -4.51 16.83
CA GLN A 37 -7.80 -3.92 16.74
C GLN A 37 -7.19 -4.12 15.34
N ALA A 38 -7.29 -5.32 14.77
CA ALA A 38 -6.81 -5.61 13.42
C ALA A 38 -7.53 -4.77 12.36
N ALA A 39 -8.86 -4.61 12.47
CA ALA A 39 -9.64 -3.76 11.59
C ALA A 39 -9.24 -2.29 11.68
N ARG A 40 -8.98 -1.80 12.90
CA ARG A 40 -8.50 -0.43 13.13
C ARG A 40 -7.12 -0.21 12.52
N GLU A 41 -6.21 -1.15 12.71
CA GLU A 41 -4.85 -1.09 12.15
C GLU A 41 -4.88 -1.06 10.62
N ARG A 42 -5.70 -1.91 9.97
CA ARG A 42 -5.89 -1.89 8.52
C ARG A 42 -6.41 -0.54 8.02
N LYS A 43 -7.36 0.06 8.75
CA LYS A 43 -7.90 1.38 8.40
C LYS A 43 -6.82 2.46 8.49
N LEU A 44 -6.00 2.46 9.53
CA LEU A 44 -4.90 3.40 9.70
C LEU A 44 -3.82 3.19 8.63
N ALA A 45 -3.49 1.94 8.31
CA ALA A 45 -2.56 1.60 7.23
C ALA A 45 -3.06 2.08 5.86
N ALA A 46 -4.36 1.95 5.58
CA ALA A 46 -4.94 2.44 4.32
C ALA A 46 -4.84 3.96 4.20
N ILE A 47 -5.11 4.69 5.28
CA ILE A 47 -4.95 6.15 5.33
C ILE A 47 -3.48 6.54 5.12
N GLU A 48 -2.56 5.92 5.85
CA GLU A 48 -1.12 6.19 5.74
C GLU A 48 -0.60 5.95 4.32
N ARG A 49 -1.05 4.88 3.66
CA ARG A 49 -0.59 4.46 2.33
C ARG A 49 -1.25 5.22 1.18
N GLY A 50 -2.43 5.78 1.41
CA GLY A 50 -3.19 6.52 0.39
C GLY A 50 -2.61 7.89 0.06
N GLU A 51 -1.72 8.43 0.91
CA GLU A 51 -1.17 9.78 0.75
C GLU A 51 0.33 9.80 1.04
N LEU A 52 1.09 10.59 0.28
CA LEU A 52 2.51 10.87 0.55
C LEU A 52 2.64 12.24 1.20
N LYS A 53 3.07 12.25 2.45
CA LYS A 53 3.28 13.46 3.23
C LYS A 53 4.72 13.99 3.05
N ARG A 54 4.89 15.29 3.30
CA ARG A 54 6.19 15.96 3.13
C ARG A 54 7.31 15.41 4.02
N HIS A 55 6.95 14.85 5.16
CA HIS A 55 7.88 14.29 6.15
C HIS A 55 8.02 12.77 6.06
N ASP A 56 7.35 12.12 5.09
CA ASP A 56 7.50 10.68 4.90
C ASP A 56 8.93 10.33 4.50
N VAL A 57 9.44 9.29 5.13
CA VAL A 57 10.78 8.79 4.86
C VAL A 57 10.73 7.83 3.68
N LEU A 58 11.50 8.15 2.64
CA LEU A 58 11.68 7.31 1.47
C LEU A 58 13.04 6.63 1.54
N LEU A 59 13.05 5.33 1.34
CA LEU A 59 14.22 4.47 1.36
C LEU A 59 14.45 3.89 -0.04
N PRO A 60 15.66 3.40 -0.36
CA PRO A 60 15.88 2.59 -1.55
C PRO A 60 14.89 1.43 -1.60
N HIS A 61 14.40 1.08 -2.80
CA HIS A 61 13.35 0.06 -2.95
C HIS A 61 13.75 -1.33 -2.44
N GLY A 62 15.05 -1.65 -2.44
CA GLY A 62 15.58 -2.92 -1.91
C GLY A 62 15.23 -4.17 -2.73
N LEU A 63 14.62 -4.00 -3.90
CA LEU A 63 14.24 -5.10 -4.80
C LEU A 63 15.45 -5.53 -5.64
N SER A 64 15.60 -6.84 -5.82
CA SER A 64 16.56 -7.43 -6.73
C SER A 64 16.17 -7.17 -8.20
N PRO A 65 17.10 -7.31 -9.16
CA PRO A 65 16.78 -7.20 -10.58
C PRO A 65 15.66 -8.15 -11.04
N ALA A 66 15.61 -9.36 -10.49
CA ALA A 66 14.56 -10.34 -10.79
C ALA A 66 13.17 -9.88 -10.29
N GLU A 67 13.11 -9.31 -9.11
CA GLU A 67 11.88 -8.76 -8.52
C GLU A 67 11.39 -7.50 -9.24
N LEU A 68 12.28 -6.76 -9.90
CA LEU A 68 11.94 -5.58 -10.70
C LEU A 68 11.36 -5.93 -12.08
N LEU A 69 11.59 -7.13 -12.61
CA LEU A 69 11.10 -7.51 -13.95
C LEU A 69 9.59 -7.36 -14.12
N PRO A 70 8.73 -7.83 -13.20
CA PRO A 70 7.28 -7.61 -13.33
C PRO A 70 6.89 -6.12 -13.28
N TRP A 71 7.62 -5.28 -12.57
CA TRP A 71 7.40 -3.84 -12.55
C TRP A 71 7.72 -3.20 -13.91
N PHE A 72 8.85 -3.58 -14.51
CA PHE A 72 9.21 -3.12 -15.85
C PHE A 72 8.20 -3.55 -16.89
N ALA A 73 7.74 -4.81 -16.85
CA ALA A 73 6.73 -5.31 -17.75
C ALA A 73 5.42 -4.51 -17.63
N ALA A 74 4.93 -4.30 -16.42
CA ALA A 74 3.72 -3.52 -16.15
C ALA A 74 3.83 -2.07 -16.65
N LEU A 75 4.97 -1.43 -16.44
CA LEU A 75 5.19 -0.04 -16.85
C LEU A 75 5.40 0.12 -18.35
N SER A 76 5.97 -0.88 -19.03
CA SER A 76 6.23 -0.85 -20.48
C SER A 76 4.96 -0.80 -21.31
N ASP A 77 3.85 -1.30 -20.79
CA ASP A 77 2.56 -1.31 -21.47
C ASP A 77 1.89 0.09 -21.54
N HIS A 78 2.38 1.05 -20.75
CA HIS A 78 1.82 2.40 -20.71
C HIS A 78 2.51 3.33 -21.71
N LYS A 79 1.86 3.56 -22.85
CA LYS A 79 2.36 4.45 -23.90
C LYS A 79 2.56 5.88 -23.39
N GLY A 80 3.72 6.45 -23.71
CA GLY A 80 4.08 7.82 -23.33
C GLY A 80 4.70 7.96 -21.96
N LEU A 81 4.84 6.89 -21.21
CA LEU A 81 5.64 6.86 -19.98
C LEU A 81 7.12 7.02 -20.37
N LYS A 82 7.77 8.05 -19.82
CA LYS A 82 9.15 8.39 -20.13
C LYS A 82 10.12 7.91 -19.08
N ARG A 83 9.76 8.09 -17.82
CA ARG A 83 10.59 7.72 -16.65
C ARG A 83 9.71 7.31 -15.49
N ALA A 84 10.25 6.44 -14.65
CA ALA A 84 9.65 6.04 -13.38
C ALA A 84 10.74 5.93 -12.31
N TRP A 85 10.40 6.32 -11.09
CA TRP A 85 11.26 6.21 -9.91
C TRP A 85 10.49 5.46 -8.83
N LEU A 86 11.10 4.39 -8.32
CA LEU A 86 10.54 3.56 -7.27
C LEU A 86 11.30 3.79 -5.98
N ALA A 87 10.59 4.03 -4.90
CA ALA A 87 11.14 4.12 -3.55
C ALA A 87 10.30 3.31 -2.57
N ARG A 88 10.92 2.73 -1.56
CA ARG A 88 10.23 2.10 -0.44
C ARG A 88 9.82 3.18 0.55
N ARG A 89 8.61 3.09 1.08
CA ARG A 89 8.13 3.99 2.14
C ARG A 89 8.33 3.34 3.50
N GLN A 90 8.81 4.11 4.45
CA GLN A 90 8.75 3.71 5.83
C GLN A 90 7.33 3.95 6.35
N VAL A 91 6.66 2.88 6.78
CA VAL A 91 5.29 2.92 7.29
C VAL A 91 5.23 2.47 8.74
N HIS A 92 4.23 2.93 9.48
CA HIS A 92 4.04 2.61 10.89
C HIS A 92 3.07 1.45 11.09
N TYR A 93 2.11 1.28 10.18
CA TYR A 93 1.07 0.25 10.26
C TYR A 93 1.30 -0.85 9.24
N LEU A 94 1.05 -2.11 9.65
CA LEU A 94 1.24 -3.30 8.81
C LEU A 94 2.62 -3.35 8.14
N GLN A 95 3.67 -3.19 8.93
CA GLN A 95 5.05 -3.08 8.46
C GLN A 95 5.54 -4.32 7.70
N ALA A 96 4.95 -5.49 7.96
CA ALA A 96 5.25 -6.73 7.24
C ALA A 96 4.88 -6.66 5.75
N VAL A 97 3.93 -5.80 5.38
CA VAL A 97 3.55 -5.56 3.98
C VAL A 97 4.31 -4.34 3.47
N PRO A 98 5.26 -4.51 2.55
CA PRO A 98 6.05 -3.39 2.04
C PRO A 98 5.16 -2.37 1.34
N ALA A 99 5.45 -1.08 1.57
CA ALA A 99 4.79 0.03 0.92
C ALA A 99 5.80 0.77 0.02
N TYR A 100 5.38 1.09 -1.20
CA TYR A 100 6.21 1.77 -2.19
C TYR A 100 5.56 3.07 -2.65
N ALA A 101 6.38 3.98 -3.14
CA ALA A 101 5.97 5.15 -3.90
C ALA A 101 6.61 5.07 -5.29
N LEU A 102 5.78 5.15 -6.32
CA LEU A 102 6.17 5.16 -7.72
C LEU A 102 5.88 6.54 -8.29
N VAL A 103 6.92 7.29 -8.63
CA VAL A 103 6.79 8.57 -9.32
C VAL A 103 6.95 8.34 -10.81
N VAL A 104 5.96 8.71 -11.59
CA VAL A 104 5.97 8.56 -13.06
C VAL A 104 6.06 9.92 -13.75
N GLU A 105 6.77 9.95 -14.87
CA GLU A 105 6.89 11.09 -15.76
C GLU A 105 6.47 10.70 -17.17
N PHE A 106 5.52 11.45 -17.72
CA PHE A 106 5.06 11.26 -19.09
C PHE A 106 5.69 12.30 -20.04
N ALA A 107 5.65 12.03 -21.34
CA ALA A 107 6.04 12.98 -22.35
C ALA A 107 5.26 14.31 -22.20
N ALA A 108 5.91 15.43 -22.47
CA ALA A 108 5.43 16.78 -22.10
C ALA A 108 4.06 17.18 -22.66
N LEU A 109 3.60 16.52 -23.73
CA LEU A 109 2.31 16.81 -24.40
C LEU A 109 1.17 15.90 -23.95
N ARG A 110 1.40 14.98 -23.01
CA ARG A 110 0.36 14.07 -22.56
C ARG A 110 -0.32 14.57 -21.30
N TRP A 111 -1.64 14.71 -21.38
CA TRP A 111 -2.45 14.95 -20.21
C TRP A 111 -2.50 13.69 -19.33
N VAL A 112 -2.14 13.81 -18.06
CA VAL A 112 -2.16 12.71 -17.10
C VAL A 112 -3.37 12.88 -16.20
N SER A 113 -4.32 11.95 -16.31
CA SER A 113 -5.51 11.89 -15.46
C SER A 113 -5.27 10.98 -14.25
N ASP A 114 -6.05 11.16 -13.19
CA ASP A 114 -6.05 10.25 -12.04
C ASP A 114 -6.45 8.83 -12.44
N SER A 115 -7.32 8.69 -13.45
CA SER A 115 -7.70 7.41 -14.04
C SER A 115 -6.50 6.67 -14.64
N LEU A 116 -5.59 7.38 -15.31
CA LEU A 116 -4.37 6.76 -15.86
C LEU A 116 -3.43 6.32 -14.73
N LEU A 117 -3.27 7.10 -13.69
CA LEU A 117 -2.46 6.72 -12.52
C LEU A 117 -3.05 5.49 -11.82
N GLN A 118 -4.37 5.41 -11.73
CA GLN A 118 -5.06 4.24 -11.18
C GLN A 118 -4.88 3.00 -12.07
N GLN A 119 -4.92 3.14 -13.39
CA GLN A 119 -4.64 2.04 -14.32
C GLN A 119 -3.19 1.51 -14.15
N ILE A 120 -2.24 2.41 -13.99
CA ILE A 120 -0.85 2.03 -13.68
C ILE A 120 -0.79 1.26 -12.35
N ALA A 121 -1.40 1.79 -11.31
CA ALA A 121 -1.44 1.13 -9.99
C ALA A 121 -2.04 -0.28 -10.07
N ASN A 122 -3.12 -0.46 -10.84
CA ASN A 122 -3.78 -1.75 -11.03
C ASN A 122 -2.96 -2.74 -11.88
N SER A 123 -2.02 -2.25 -12.70
CA SER A 123 -1.14 -3.11 -13.51
C SER A 123 0.10 -3.60 -12.79
N LEU A 124 0.40 -3.01 -11.63
CA LEU A 124 1.57 -3.39 -10.81
C LEU A 124 1.41 -4.82 -10.24
N PRO A 125 2.53 -5.47 -9.84
CA PRO A 125 2.47 -6.82 -9.28
C PRO A 125 1.52 -6.93 -8.10
N ASP A 126 0.79 -8.04 -8.01
CA ASP A 126 -0.13 -8.34 -6.93
C ASP A 126 0.57 -8.41 -5.57
N GLY A 127 -0.18 -8.09 -4.51
CA GLY A 127 0.31 -8.14 -3.13
C GLY A 127 1.23 -6.98 -2.73
N VAL A 128 1.38 -5.97 -3.59
CA VAL A 128 2.22 -4.80 -3.35
C VAL A 128 1.36 -3.57 -3.08
N SER A 129 1.64 -2.88 -1.98
CA SER A 129 1.05 -1.57 -1.69
C SER A 129 1.90 -0.49 -2.34
N CYS A 130 1.41 0.14 -3.40
CA CYS A 130 2.14 1.18 -4.14
C CYS A 130 1.28 2.40 -4.40
N LEU A 131 1.78 3.57 -4.01
CA LEU A 131 1.19 4.86 -4.34
C LEU A 131 1.83 5.39 -5.62
N VAL A 132 1.03 5.62 -6.66
CA VAL A 132 1.50 6.14 -7.95
C VAL A 132 1.27 7.65 -8.02
N LEU A 133 2.33 8.39 -8.29
CA LEU A 133 2.35 9.85 -8.32
C LEU A 133 2.86 10.37 -9.67
N ASN A 134 2.25 11.43 -10.17
CA ASN A 134 2.75 12.13 -11.34
C ASN A 134 3.76 13.21 -10.95
N ARG A 135 4.92 13.23 -11.57
CA ARG A 135 5.95 14.26 -11.32
C ARG A 135 5.47 15.70 -11.61
N THR A 136 4.58 15.90 -12.57
CA THR A 136 4.04 17.22 -12.90
C THR A 136 3.07 17.77 -11.86
N ALA A 137 2.34 16.94 -11.13
CA ALA A 137 1.45 17.37 -10.05
C ALA A 137 2.21 18.11 -8.93
N LYS A 138 3.40 17.63 -8.60
CA LYS A 138 4.25 18.24 -7.55
C LYS A 138 4.75 19.66 -7.90
N ARG A 139 4.78 20.03 -9.17
CA ARG A 139 5.16 21.38 -9.63
C ARG A 139 4.04 22.41 -9.46
N ARG A 140 2.77 21.98 -9.51
CA ARG A 140 1.62 22.89 -9.33
C ARG A 140 1.44 23.27 -7.86
N ASP A 141 1.62 22.35 -6.92
CA ASP A 141 1.49 22.65 -5.48
C ASP A 141 2.60 23.56 -4.95
N ARG A 142 3.77 23.60 -5.61
CA ARG A 142 4.84 24.52 -5.22
C ARG A 142 4.61 25.98 -5.66
N LYS A 143 3.69 26.23 -6.60
CA LYS A 143 3.38 27.59 -7.07
C LYS A 143 2.18 28.22 -6.37
N SER A 144 1.43 27.48 -5.57
CA SER A 144 0.29 28.00 -4.80
C SER A 144 0.61 28.32 -3.34
N VAL A 145 1.90 28.41 -2.99
CA VAL A 145 2.34 28.92 -1.68
C VAL A 145 3.25 30.12 -1.97
N VAL A 146 2.61 31.23 -2.30
CA VAL A 146 3.14 32.57 -2.12
C VAL A 146 2.08 33.37 -1.38
#